data_74deb82a6bc9d26be53b0a13fc7003a9
#
_entry.id   74deb82a6bc9d26be53b0a13fc7003a9
#
_cell.length_a   1.000
_cell.length_b   1.000
_cell.length_c   1.000
_cell.angle_alpha   90.00
_cell.angle_beta   90.00
_cell.angle_gamma   90.00
#
_symmetry.space_group_name_H-M   'P 1'
#
loop_
_entity.id
_entity.type
_entity.pdbx_description
1 polymer ?
#
loop_
_entity_poly.entity_id
_entity_poly.type
_entity_poly.pdbx_seq_one_letter_code
_entity_poly.pdbx_strand_id
1 'polypeptide(L)'
;MQQSTAKKQTTSNELGSPFTLKNGQVIKNRLFKSAMSEQLGTRDHNPKPGLAKLYGRWADGDIGLSMTGNIMIDRTALGEPKNVVLDEQSDLSEFKNWATAGKKNGSHIWTQLNHPGKQIP
;
A
#
# COMPACT_ATOMS: atom_id res chain seq x y z
N MET A 1 -16.77 -35.69 -9.57
CA MET A 1 -17.44 -34.62 -9.96
C MET A 1 -17.05 -33.35 -9.31
N GLN A 2 -17.52 -33.09 -8.18
CA GLN A 2 -17.11 -31.93 -7.47
C GLN A 2 -15.63 -31.86 -7.25
N GLN A 3 -15.01 -32.96 -6.99
CA GLN A 3 -13.63 -33.00 -6.63
C GLN A 3 -12.69 -32.70 -7.74
N SER A 4 -12.94 -33.21 -8.93
CA SER A 4 -12.04 -32.88 -10.03
C SER A 4 -12.21 -31.44 -10.43
N THR A 5 -13.41 -30.90 -10.33
CA THR A 5 -13.62 -29.48 -10.58
C THR A 5 -12.93 -28.65 -9.52
N ALA A 6 -13.01 -29.06 -8.26
CA ALA A 6 -12.36 -28.37 -7.18
C ALA A 6 -10.84 -28.35 -7.35
N LYS A 7 -10.26 -29.44 -7.82
CA LYS A 7 -8.82 -29.47 -8.06
C LYS A 7 -8.40 -28.48 -9.13
N LYS A 8 -9.12 -28.43 -10.23
CA LYS A 8 -8.83 -27.47 -11.27
C LYS A 8 -8.96 -26.05 -10.75
N GLN A 9 -10.02 -25.80 -10.01
CA GLN A 9 -10.25 -24.48 -9.46
C GLN A 9 -9.18 -24.10 -8.46
N THR A 10 -8.70 -25.06 -7.66
CA THR A 10 -7.64 -24.80 -6.71
C THR A 10 -6.39 -24.35 -7.43
N THR A 11 -6.01 -24.99 -8.52
CA THR A 11 -4.84 -24.59 -9.28
C THR A 11 -5.02 -23.20 -9.89
N SER A 12 -6.17 -22.95 -10.53
CA SER A 12 -6.40 -21.66 -11.16
C SER A 12 -6.67 -20.57 -10.15
N ASN A 13 -7.05 -20.91 -8.90
CA ASN A 13 -7.39 -19.97 -7.86
C ASN A 13 -6.27 -19.75 -6.85
N GLU A 14 -5.08 -20.23 -7.12
CA GLU A 14 -3.98 -20.01 -6.19
C GLU A 14 -3.73 -18.54 -5.93
N LEU A 15 -3.73 -17.72 -6.96
CA LEU A 15 -3.55 -16.28 -6.81
C LEU A 15 -4.73 -15.64 -6.08
N GLY A 16 -5.91 -16.20 -6.22
CA GLY A 16 -7.10 -15.69 -5.56
C GLY A 16 -7.32 -16.24 -4.16
N SER A 17 -6.51 -17.18 -3.71
CA SER A 17 -6.73 -17.80 -2.41
C SER A 17 -6.17 -16.92 -1.29
N PRO A 18 -6.82 -16.94 -0.11
CA PRO A 18 -6.34 -16.13 1.01
C PRO A 18 -4.98 -16.59 1.51
N PHE A 19 -4.26 -15.66 2.11
CA PHE A 19 -3.01 -15.95 2.78
C PHE A 19 -3.09 -15.48 4.23
N THR A 20 -2.90 -16.41 5.16
CA THR A 20 -2.96 -16.11 6.59
C THR A 20 -1.57 -15.84 7.12
N LEU A 21 -1.39 -14.67 7.73
CA LEU A 21 -0.13 -14.31 8.38
C LEU A 21 -0.02 -15.01 9.72
N LYS A 22 1.20 -15.09 10.22
CA LYS A 22 1.46 -15.75 11.51
C LYS A 22 0.68 -15.13 12.65
N ASN A 23 0.38 -13.84 12.56
CA ASN A 23 -0.38 -13.15 13.60
C ASN A 23 -1.90 -13.32 13.47
N GLY A 24 -2.34 -14.16 12.53
CA GLY A 24 -3.76 -14.44 12.33
C GLY A 24 -4.47 -13.54 11.34
N GLN A 25 -3.83 -12.48 10.87
CA GLN A 25 -4.46 -11.63 9.85
C GLN A 25 -4.51 -12.35 8.52
N VAL A 26 -5.59 -12.11 7.77
CA VAL A 26 -5.82 -12.78 6.50
C VAL A 26 -5.79 -11.73 5.38
N ILE A 27 -4.90 -11.94 4.41
CA ILE A 27 -4.89 -11.17 3.17
C ILE A 27 -5.75 -11.94 2.18
N LYS A 28 -6.70 -11.26 1.55
CA LYS A 28 -7.78 -11.92 0.81
C LYS A 28 -7.32 -12.68 -0.43
N ASN A 29 -6.16 -12.34 -0.98
CA ASN A 29 -5.61 -13.05 -2.13
C ASN A 29 -4.10 -12.84 -2.15
N ARG A 30 -3.43 -13.40 -3.16
CA ARG A 30 -1.97 -13.40 -3.24
C ARG A 30 -1.43 -12.39 -4.24
N LEU A 31 -2.22 -11.37 -4.55
CA LEU A 31 -1.79 -10.27 -5.42
C LEU A 31 -1.27 -9.14 -4.55
N PHE A 32 -0.01 -8.79 -4.78
CA PHE A 32 0.69 -7.81 -3.97
C PHE A 32 1.29 -6.72 -4.87
N LYS A 33 0.87 -5.47 -4.64
CA LYS A 33 1.48 -4.31 -5.30
C LYS A 33 2.64 -3.85 -4.44
N SER A 34 3.86 -4.01 -4.93
CA SER A 34 5.06 -3.61 -4.20
C SER A 34 5.22 -2.09 -4.18
N ALA A 35 6.17 -1.61 -3.36
CA ALA A 35 6.42 -0.19 -3.22
C ALA A 35 6.89 0.42 -4.54
N MET A 36 6.31 1.56 -4.89
CA MET A 36 6.68 2.33 -6.08
C MET A 36 6.63 3.81 -5.72
N SER A 37 7.55 4.58 -6.28
CA SER A 37 7.59 6.02 -6.05
C SER A 37 6.49 6.69 -6.87
N GLU A 38 5.56 7.35 -6.21
CA GLU A 38 4.46 8.05 -6.87
C GLU A 38 4.74 9.54 -7.04
N GLN A 39 5.59 10.10 -6.19
CA GLN A 39 5.88 11.53 -6.16
C GLN A 39 4.61 12.38 -6.05
N LEU A 40 3.68 11.94 -5.23
CA LEU A 40 2.38 12.61 -5.03
C LEU A 40 2.28 13.24 -3.63
N GLY A 41 3.38 13.74 -3.11
CA GLY A 41 3.38 14.57 -1.91
C GLY A 41 3.15 16.04 -2.25
N THR A 42 2.59 16.77 -1.29
CA THR A 42 2.43 18.22 -1.42
C THR A 42 3.78 18.91 -1.18
N ARG A 43 3.79 20.23 -1.34
CA ARG A 43 4.97 21.02 -0.98
C ARG A 43 5.37 20.81 0.49
N ASP A 44 4.38 20.62 1.36
CA ASP A 44 4.61 20.38 2.78
C ASP A 44 4.75 18.90 3.10
N HIS A 45 4.92 18.06 2.09
CA HIS A 45 5.18 16.62 2.21
C HIS A 45 4.03 15.83 2.83
N ASN A 46 2.81 16.31 2.63
CA ASN A 46 1.61 15.55 2.97
C ASN A 46 1.12 14.79 1.75
N PRO A 47 0.36 13.69 1.94
CA PRO A 47 -0.21 12.99 0.79
C PRO A 47 -1.19 13.90 0.03
N LYS A 48 -1.09 13.92 -1.28
CA LYS A 48 -2.11 14.57 -2.10
C LYS A 48 -3.34 13.67 -2.21
N PRO A 49 -4.52 14.24 -2.47
CA PRO A 49 -5.71 13.41 -2.70
C PRO A 49 -5.54 12.38 -3.81
N GLY A 50 -4.64 12.63 -4.75
CA GLY A 50 -4.33 11.68 -5.81
C GLY A 50 -3.80 10.36 -5.30
N LEU A 51 -3.11 10.34 -4.15
CA LEU A 51 -2.65 9.08 -3.56
C LEU A 51 -3.83 8.23 -3.10
N ALA A 52 -4.79 8.82 -2.39
CA ALA A 52 -5.98 8.09 -1.99
C ALA A 52 -6.74 7.55 -3.20
N LYS A 53 -6.86 8.36 -4.25
CA LYS A 53 -7.53 7.94 -5.47
C LYS A 53 -6.83 6.78 -6.15
N LEU A 54 -5.51 6.85 -6.25
CA LEU A 54 -4.70 5.80 -6.89
C LEU A 54 -4.82 4.48 -6.12
N TYR A 55 -4.62 4.54 -4.81
CA TYR A 55 -4.67 3.32 -3.99
C TYR A 55 -6.08 2.77 -3.88
N GLY A 56 -7.09 3.64 -3.91
CA GLY A 56 -8.48 3.22 -3.99
C GLY A 56 -8.78 2.45 -5.26
N ARG A 57 -8.22 2.86 -6.39
CA ARG A 57 -8.37 2.14 -7.66
C ARG A 57 -7.73 0.77 -7.61
N TRP A 58 -6.55 0.67 -7.02
CA TRP A 58 -5.90 -0.63 -6.87
C TRP A 58 -6.73 -1.55 -5.97
N ALA A 59 -7.25 -1.01 -4.87
CA ALA A 59 -8.11 -1.79 -3.97
C ALA A 59 -9.38 -2.25 -4.68
N ASP A 60 -10.01 -1.39 -5.45
CA ASP A 60 -11.20 -1.75 -6.24
C ASP A 60 -10.85 -2.77 -7.32
N GLY A 61 -9.63 -2.76 -7.82
CA GLY A 61 -9.14 -3.73 -8.78
C GLY A 61 -8.74 -5.07 -8.17
N ASP A 62 -9.08 -5.27 -6.92
CA ASP A 62 -8.95 -6.55 -6.23
C ASP A 62 -7.52 -6.93 -5.79
N ILE A 63 -6.67 -5.96 -5.58
CA ILE A 63 -5.37 -6.21 -4.95
C ILE A 63 -5.59 -6.67 -3.50
N GLY A 64 -4.89 -7.72 -3.09
CA GLY A 64 -4.94 -8.19 -1.70
C GLY A 64 -4.16 -7.30 -0.75
N LEU A 65 -3.03 -6.81 -1.19
CA LEU A 65 -2.13 -6.00 -0.38
C LEU A 65 -1.42 -4.96 -1.24
N SER A 66 -1.44 -3.71 -0.82
CA SER A 66 -0.64 -2.65 -1.43
C SER A 66 0.42 -2.17 -0.45
N MET A 67 1.65 -2.02 -0.92
CA MET A 67 2.71 -1.35 -0.17
C MET A 67 2.83 0.07 -0.71
N THR A 68 2.86 1.07 0.17
CA THR A 68 3.04 2.45 -0.27
C THR A 68 4.45 2.66 -0.83
N GLY A 69 4.62 3.72 -1.60
CA GLY A 69 5.95 4.24 -1.87
C GLY A 69 6.57 4.78 -0.59
N ASN A 70 7.74 5.36 -0.71
CA ASN A 70 8.49 5.83 0.45
C ASN A 70 7.69 6.85 1.27
N ILE A 71 7.52 6.55 2.55
CA ILE A 71 7.05 7.53 3.54
C ILE A 71 8.27 7.84 4.40
N MET A 72 8.79 9.05 4.26
CA MET A 72 10.02 9.45 4.92
C MET A 72 9.74 9.74 6.39
N ILE A 73 10.70 9.42 7.24
CA ILE A 73 10.56 9.62 8.69
C ILE A 73 11.25 10.89 9.16
N ASP A 74 11.93 11.60 8.28
CA ASP A 74 12.69 12.79 8.63
C ASP A 74 12.51 13.83 7.52
N ARG A 75 11.88 14.95 7.87
CA ARG A 75 11.58 16.03 6.93
C ARG A 75 12.82 16.66 6.33
N THR A 76 13.96 16.53 7.02
CA THR A 76 15.22 17.07 6.55
C THR A 76 16.04 16.07 5.73
N ALA A 77 15.54 14.84 5.60
CA ALA A 77 16.25 13.76 4.91
C ALA A 77 15.31 13.09 3.92
N LEU A 78 15.19 13.70 2.74
CA LEU A 78 14.32 13.20 1.68
C LEU A 78 15.14 12.45 0.65
N GLY A 79 14.52 11.45 0.02
CA GLY A 79 15.14 10.71 -1.07
C GLY A 79 14.86 11.31 -2.43
N GLU A 80 13.73 11.97 -2.58
CA GLU A 80 13.26 12.55 -3.84
C GLU A 80 12.36 13.75 -3.58
N PRO A 81 12.18 14.61 -4.60
CA PRO A 81 11.18 15.67 -4.49
C PRO A 81 9.80 15.06 -4.30
N LYS A 82 8.95 15.77 -3.60
CA LYS A 82 7.55 15.36 -3.39
C LYS A 82 7.40 14.05 -2.62
N ASN A 83 8.41 13.62 -1.89
CA ASN A 83 8.24 12.54 -0.94
C ASN A 83 7.20 12.92 0.10
N VAL A 84 6.46 11.93 0.56
CA VAL A 84 5.58 12.08 1.72
C VAL A 84 6.42 11.88 2.96
N VAL A 85 6.17 12.70 3.98
CA VAL A 85 6.84 12.60 5.28
C VAL A 85 5.78 12.35 6.35
N LEU A 86 6.06 11.44 7.25
CA LEU A 86 5.21 11.21 8.42
C LEU A 86 5.97 11.60 9.66
N ASP A 87 5.62 12.74 10.24
CA ASP A 87 6.19 13.28 11.45
C ASP A 87 5.13 14.09 12.20
N GLU A 88 5.54 14.82 13.22
CA GLU A 88 4.59 15.60 14.04
C GLU A 88 3.95 16.77 13.29
N GLN A 89 4.51 17.19 12.15
CA GLN A 89 3.92 18.26 11.35
C GLN A 89 2.98 17.75 10.26
N SER A 90 2.79 16.45 10.18
CA SER A 90 2.00 15.84 9.11
C SER A 90 0.51 16.06 9.29
N ASP A 91 -0.20 16.18 8.19
CA ASP A 91 -1.66 16.24 8.18
C ASP A 91 -2.22 14.81 8.26
N LEU A 92 -2.56 14.40 9.47
CA LEU A 92 -3.03 13.03 9.68
C LEU A 92 -4.37 12.75 9.00
N SER A 93 -5.16 13.77 8.71
CA SER A 93 -6.42 13.56 8.00
C SER A 93 -6.16 13.07 6.58
N GLU A 94 -5.13 13.59 5.92
CA GLU A 94 -4.76 13.13 4.57
C GLU A 94 -4.22 11.71 4.61
N PHE A 95 -3.43 11.37 5.62
CA PHE A 95 -2.96 9.98 5.80
C PHE A 95 -4.14 9.05 6.05
N LYS A 96 -5.12 9.48 6.83
CA LYS A 96 -6.31 8.69 7.09
C LYS A 96 -7.11 8.44 5.82
N ASN A 97 -7.27 9.47 4.99
CA ASN A 97 -7.97 9.34 3.72
C ASN A 97 -7.27 8.32 2.81
N TRP A 98 -5.95 8.40 2.77
CA TRP A 98 -5.14 7.46 1.98
C TRP A 98 -5.30 6.02 2.49
N ALA A 99 -5.17 5.84 3.80
CA ALA A 99 -5.31 4.52 4.41
C ALA A 99 -6.70 3.95 4.18
N THR A 100 -7.74 4.77 4.34
CA THR A 100 -9.13 4.34 4.13
C THR A 100 -9.33 3.88 2.68
N ALA A 101 -8.84 4.65 1.72
CA ALA A 101 -8.96 4.29 0.31
C ALA A 101 -8.23 2.99 0.00
N GLY A 102 -7.02 2.82 0.54
CA GLY A 102 -6.22 1.61 0.29
C GLY A 102 -6.79 0.36 0.93
N LYS A 103 -7.69 0.50 1.90
CA LYS A 103 -8.34 -0.64 2.55
C LYS A 103 -9.69 -1.00 1.97
N LYS A 104 -10.13 -0.31 0.94
CA LYS A 104 -11.39 -0.65 0.28
C LYS A 104 -11.38 -2.09 -0.21
N ASN A 105 -12.58 -2.64 -0.35
CA ASN A 105 -12.77 -3.95 -0.93
C ASN A 105 -11.99 -5.06 -0.21
N GLY A 106 -11.79 -4.90 1.11
CA GLY A 106 -11.07 -5.89 1.91
C GLY A 106 -9.56 -5.93 1.67
N SER A 107 -9.01 -4.97 0.97
CA SER A 107 -7.57 -4.88 0.72
C SER A 107 -6.83 -4.46 1.98
N HIS A 108 -5.55 -4.78 2.03
CA HIS A 108 -4.63 -4.28 3.07
C HIS A 108 -3.71 -3.25 2.44
N ILE A 109 -3.30 -2.27 3.24
CA ILE A 109 -2.30 -1.30 2.83
C ILE A 109 -1.23 -1.24 3.92
N TRP A 110 0.03 -1.39 3.51
CA TRP A 110 1.19 -1.30 4.39
C TRP A 110 2.06 -0.14 3.93
N THR A 111 2.81 0.43 4.85
CA THR A 111 3.68 1.56 4.53
C THR A 111 5.13 1.10 4.43
N GLN A 112 5.87 1.74 3.55
CA GLN A 112 7.32 1.60 3.50
C GLN A 112 7.93 2.83 4.15
N LEU A 113 8.31 2.72 5.41
CA LEU A 113 9.01 3.79 6.11
C LEU A 113 10.46 3.83 5.61
N ASN A 114 10.96 5.02 5.36
CA ASN A 114 12.25 5.17 4.71
C ASN A 114 13.06 6.34 5.23
N HIS A 115 14.37 6.17 5.20
CA HIS A 115 15.34 7.23 5.42
C HIS A 115 16.47 7.02 4.42
N PRO A 116 16.89 8.04 3.65
CA PRO A 116 17.91 7.85 2.61
C PRO A 116 19.31 7.61 3.17
N GLY A 117 19.55 7.98 4.43
CA GLY A 117 20.83 7.76 5.05
C GLY A 117 21.97 8.36 4.23
N LYS A 118 22.94 7.53 3.89
CA LYS A 118 24.12 7.95 3.13
C LYS A 118 23.79 8.43 1.72
N GLN A 119 22.64 8.05 1.19
CA GLN A 119 22.25 8.40 -0.19
C GLN A 119 21.49 9.71 -0.28
N ILE A 120 21.42 10.47 0.79
CA ILE A 120 20.73 11.77 0.78
C ILE A 120 21.39 12.66 -0.26
N PRO A 121 20.62 13.28 -1.17
CA PRO A 121 21.19 14.12 -2.23
C PRO A 121 21.71 15.45 -1.71
#